data_3add79c16a5fd4423ba9decd7b6af017
#
_entry.id   3add79c16a5fd4423ba9decd7b6af017
#
_cell.length_a   1.000
_cell.length_b   1.000
_cell.length_c   1.000
_cell.angle_alpha   90.00
_cell.angle_beta   90.00
_cell.angle_gamma   90.00
#
_symmetry.space_group_name_H-M   'P 1'
#
loop_
_entity.id
_entity.type
_entity.pdbx_description
1 polymer ?
#
loop_
_entity_poly.entity_id
_entity_poly.type
_entity_poly.pdbx_seq_one_letter_code
_entity_poly.pdbx_strand_id
1 'polypeptide(L)'
;MSILKINGLSHNYDGKVLFKNADLTINNGEHVGIVGLNGAGKSTFINIIAHNVSQDEGEVIWLNGIRYGYLDQHADIDRTQTVMEYLQTAFTRLYELDAKLQKLYEEMGSVTDEK
;
A
#
# COMPACT_ATOMS: atom_id res chain seq x y z
N MET A 1 5.71 2.74 19.57
CA MET A 1 4.65 1.93 18.98
C MET A 1 5.07 1.50 17.59
N SER A 2 5.11 0.22 17.32
CA SER A 2 5.52 -0.30 16.00
C SER A 2 4.40 -0.11 14.98
N ILE A 3 4.75 0.42 13.82
CA ILE A 3 3.82 0.58 12.69
C ILE A 3 3.94 -0.55 11.68
N LEU A 4 5.11 -1.19 11.63
CA LEU A 4 5.38 -2.34 10.78
C LEU A 4 6.22 -3.34 11.55
N LYS A 5 5.86 -4.61 11.49
CA LYS A 5 6.61 -5.70 12.06
C LYS A 5 6.75 -6.84 11.04
N ILE A 6 7.96 -7.29 10.86
CA ILE A 6 8.30 -8.41 9.99
C ILE A 6 8.94 -9.50 10.85
N ASN A 7 8.42 -10.68 10.79
CA ASN A 7 8.91 -11.83 11.55
C ASN A 7 9.25 -12.98 10.61
N GLY A 8 10.49 -13.45 10.69
CA GLY A 8 10.94 -14.65 10.01
C GLY A 8 10.75 -14.66 8.51
N LEU A 9 10.90 -13.49 7.86
CA LEU A 9 10.70 -13.33 6.43
C LEU A 9 11.71 -14.14 5.63
N SER A 10 11.23 -15.04 4.80
CA SER A 10 12.04 -15.81 3.86
C SER A 10 11.41 -15.75 2.48
N HIS A 11 12.23 -15.54 1.48
CA HIS A 11 11.81 -15.49 0.09
C HIS A 11 12.92 -15.92 -0.86
N ASN A 12 12.55 -16.79 -1.79
CA ASN A 12 13.41 -17.24 -2.87
C ASN A 12 12.88 -16.67 -4.19
N TYR A 13 13.78 -16.29 -5.04
CA TYR A 13 13.44 -15.84 -6.39
C TYR A 13 14.34 -16.55 -7.40
N ASP A 14 13.71 -17.27 -8.32
CA ASP A 14 14.40 -18.01 -9.39
C ASP A 14 15.54 -18.89 -8.86
N GLY A 15 15.26 -19.65 -7.80
CA GLY A 15 16.22 -20.55 -7.17
C GLY A 15 17.26 -19.88 -6.28
N LYS A 16 17.24 -18.56 -6.18
CA LYS A 16 18.15 -17.78 -5.33
C LYS A 16 17.44 -17.34 -4.05
N VAL A 17 18.05 -17.64 -2.90
CA VAL A 17 17.59 -17.15 -1.61
C VAL A 17 17.87 -15.66 -1.50
N LEU A 18 16.84 -14.83 -1.45
CA LEU A 18 16.97 -13.38 -1.26
C LEU A 18 16.99 -13.01 0.21
N PHE A 19 16.08 -13.61 1.00
CA PHE A 19 15.96 -13.39 2.44
C PHE A 19 15.81 -14.73 3.14
N LYS A 20 16.39 -14.83 4.32
CA LYS A 20 16.25 -15.99 5.17
C LYS A 20 16.05 -15.55 6.61
N ASN A 21 14.90 -15.87 7.16
CA ASN A 21 14.55 -15.61 8.56
C ASN A 21 14.83 -14.14 8.97
N ALA A 22 14.42 -13.20 8.13
CA ALA A 22 14.66 -11.78 8.38
C ALA A 22 13.60 -11.18 9.29
N ASP A 23 14.05 -10.44 10.29
CA ASP A 23 13.19 -9.73 11.22
C ASP A 23 13.43 -8.23 11.11
N LEU A 24 12.36 -7.46 11.18
CA LEU A 24 12.42 -6.00 11.17
C LEU A 24 11.23 -5.44 11.94
N THR A 25 11.49 -4.41 12.72
CA THR A 25 10.42 -3.63 13.37
C THR A 25 10.67 -2.16 13.11
N ILE A 26 9.66 -1.46 12.63
CA ILE A 26 9.69 -0.02 12.38
C ILE A 26 8.67 0.64 13.30
N ASN A 27 9.14 1.61 14.07
CA ASN A 27 8.30 2.39 14.96
C ASN A 27 7.90 3.72 14.33
N ASN A 28 6.90 4.35 14.92
CA ASN A 28 6.44 5.64 14.46
C ASN A 28 7.57 6.68 14.50
N GLY A 29 7.72 7.45 13.43
CA GLY A 29 8.74 8.48 13.30
C GLY A 29 10.11 7.99 12.85
N GLU A 30 10.30 6.68 12.68
CA GLU A 30 11.57 6.13 12.20
C GLU A 30 11.69 6.23 10.68
N HIS A 31 12.91 6.49 10.22
CA HIS A 31 13.29 6.45 8.81
C HIS A 31 14.29 5.32 8.60
N VAL A 32 13.97 4.41 7.69
CA VAL A 32 14.79 3.22 7.45
C VAL A 32 15.28 3.21 6.01
N GLY A 33 16.59 3.03 5.83
CA GLY A 33 17.22 2.87 4.53
C GLY A 33 17.55 1.41 4.27
N ILE A 34 17.25 0.94 3.06
CA ILE A 34 17.62 -0.39 2.60
C ILE A 34 18.76 -0.25 1.61
N VAL A 35 19.90 -0.84 1.94
CA VAL A 35 21.11 -0.77 1.14
C VAL A 35 21.57 -2.16 0.71
N GLY A 36 22.19 -2.24 -0.46
CA GLY A 36 22.71 -3.48 -0.99
C GLY A 36 23.08 -3.34 -2.46
N LEU A 37 23.75 -4.34 -2.98
CA LEU A 37 24.10 -4.42 -4.39
C LEU A 37 22.85 -4.60 -5.26
N ASN A 38 22.95 -4.22 -6.54
CA ASN A 38 21.89 -4.51 -7.51
C ASN A 38 21.67 -6.03 -7.60
N GLY A 39 20.42 -6.46 -7.59
CA GLY A 39 20.06 -7.86 -7.57
C GLY A 39 20.09 -8.52 -6.19
N ALA A 40 20.33 -7.76 -5.11
CA ALA A 40 20.27 -8.26 -3.74
C ALA A 40 18.83 -8.47 -3.23
N GLY A 41 17.83 -8.02 -3.97
CA GLY A 41 16.44 -8.20 -3.61
C GLY A 41 15.77 -7.01 -2.92
N LYS A 42 16.36 -5.82 -2.98
CA LYS A 42 15.80 -4.61 -2.36
C LYS A 42 14.39 -4.30 -2.87
N SER A 43 14.20 -4.31 -4.17
CA SER A 43 12.89 -4.06 -4.79
C SER A 43 11.88 -5.15 -4.44
N THR A 44 12.32 -6.41 -4.39
CA THR A 44 11.48 -7.53 -3.97
C THR A 44 11.04 -7.37 -2.52
N PHE A 45 11.95 -6.95 -1.64
CA PHE A 45 11.64 -6.69 -0.23
C PHE A 45 10.57 -5.61 -0.07
N ILE A 46 10.70 -4.51 -0.77
CA ILE A 46 9.70 -3.43 -0.75
C ILE A 46 8.35 -3.91 -1.29
N ASN A 47 8.36 -4.69 -2.38
CA ASN A 47 7.12 -5.25 -2.94
C ASN A 47 6.44 -6.23 -1.98
N ILE A 48 7.19 -6.99 -1.21
CA ILE A 48 6.63 -7.87 -0.17
C ILE A 48 5.99 -7.05 0.95
N ILE A 49 6.65 -6.00 1.42
CA ILE A 49 6.12 -5.09 2.45
C ILE A 49 4.83 -4.42 1.98
N ALA A 50 4.78 -4.02 0.72
CA ALA A 50 3.61 -3.39 0.11
C ALA A 50 2.50 -4.40 -0.27
N HIS A 51 2.70 -5.69 -0.02
CA HIS A 51 1.78 -6.78 -0.39
C HIS A 51 1.56 -6.94 -1.90
N ASN A 52 2.49 -6.47 -2.71
CA ASN A 52 2.46 -6.68 -4.16
C ASN A 52 2.99 -8.07 -4.55
N VAL A 53 3.85 -8.64 -3.73
CA VAL A 53 4.42 -9.98 -3.88
C VAL A 53 4.26 -10.72 -2.56
N SER A 54 3.87 -12.00 -2.64
CA SER A 54 3.76 -12.86 -1.46
C SER A 54 5.13 -13.43 -1.07
N GLN A 55 5.43 -13.41 0.21
CA GLN A 55 6.62 -14.08 0.74
C GLN A 55 6.44 -15.60 0.80
N ASP A 56 7.54 -16.34 0.80
CA ASP A 56 7.50 -17.81 0.94
C ASP A 56 7.23 -18.23 2.39
N GLU A 57 7.89 -17.56 3.33
CA GLU A 57 7.71 -17.80 4.76
C GLU A 57 7.74 -16.50 5.54
N GLY A 58 7.19 -16.52 6.74
CA GLY A 58 7.18 -15.38 7.64
C GLY A 58 5.94 -14.52 7.52
N GLU A 59 5.94 -13.44 8.27
CA GLU A 59 4.80 -12.54 8.37
C GLU A 59 5.21 -11.09 8.20
N VAL A 60 4.37 -10.33 7.51
CA VAL A 60 4.45 -8.88 7.42
C VAL A 60 3.19 -8.30 8.04
N ILE A 61 3.34 -7.61 9.15
CA ILE A 61 2.22 -7.11 9.94
C ILE A 61 2.29 -5.58 9.98
N TRP A 62 1.29 -4.94 9.40
CA TRP A 62 1.07 -3.51 9.51
C TRP A 62 0.15 -3.19 10.69
N LEU A 63 0.39 -2.07 11.34
CA LEU A 63 -0.51 -1.57 12.37
C LEU A 63 -1.91 -1.39 11.78
N ASN A 64 -2.92 -1.90 12.48
CA ASN A 64 -4.29 -1.82 12.03
C ASN A 64 -4.75 -0.37 11.84
N GLY A 65 -5.37 -0.12 10.71
CA GLY A 65 -5.85 1.21 10.34
C GLY A 65 -4.81 2.15 9.75
N ILE A 66 -3.55 1.71 9.66
CA ILE A 66 -2.52 2.53 9.02
C ILE A 66 -2.70 2.54 7.50
N ARG A 67 -2.44 3.69 6.91
CA ARG A 67 -2.42 3.85 5.46
C ARG A 67 -0.99 4.05 5.01
N TYR A 68 -0.57 3.31 4.01
CA TYR A 68 0.77 3.43 3.45
C TYR A 68 0.71 3.68 1.95
N GLY A 69 1.73 4.35 1.44
CA GLY A 69 1.90 4.57 0.01
C GLY A 69 3.17 3.89 -0.47
N TYR A 70 3.15 3.49 -1.71
CA TYR A 70 4.29 2.91 -2.40
C TYR A 70 4.64 3.74 -3.62
N LEU A 71 5.88 4.25 -3.66
CA LEU A 71 6.41 4.93 -4.84
C LEU A 71 7.24 3.95 -5.65
N ASP A 72 6.68 3.53 -6.78
CA ASP A 72 7.36 2.59 -7.66
C ASP A 72 8.53 3.28 -8.39
N GLN A 73 9.59 2.51 -8.61
CA GLN A 73 10.74 2.95 -9.41
C GLN A 73 10.33 3.29 -10.85
N HIS A 74 9.36 2.58 -11.38
CA HIS A 74 8.75 2.78 -12.69
C HIS A 74 7.26 3.01 -12.54
N ALA A 75 6.87 4.24 -12.19
CA ALA A 75 5.46 4.59 -12.07
C ALA A 75 4.77 4.45 -13.44
N ASP A 76 3.72 3.65 -13.47
CA ASP A 76 2.89 3.50 -14.66
C ASP A 76 1.90 4.65 -14.72
N ILE A 77 2.25 5.66 -15.49
CA ILE A 77 1.45 6.88 -15.64
C ILE A 77 0.67 6.80 -16.94
N ASP A 78 -0.64 6.92 -16.84
CA ASP A 78 -1.48 7.08 -18.02
C ASP A 78 -1.20 8.45 -18.66
N ARG A 79 -0.57 8.43 -19.83
CA ARG A 79 -0.17 9.65 -20.56
C ARG A 79 -1.36 10.42 -21.12
N THR A 80 -2.55 9.85 -21.07
CA THR A 80 -3.78 10.54 -21.51
C THR A 80 -4.36 11.43 -20.44
N GLN A 81 -3.94 11.27 -19.19
CA GLN A 81 -4.40 12.08 -18.07
C GLN A 81 -3.60 13.36 -17.90
N THR A 82 -4.27 14.41 -17.47
CA THR A 82 -3.58 15.62 -17.01
C THR A 82 -2.93 15.36 -15.64
N VAL A 83 -1.98 16.22 -15.25
CA VAL A 83 -1.35 16.16 -13.92
C VAL A 83 -2.42 16.24 -12.81
N MET A 84 -3.41 17.10 -12.98
CA MET A 84 -4.50 17.26 -12.01
C MET A 84 -5.33 15.97 -11.89
N GLU A 85 -5.71 15.38 -13.02
CA GLU A 85 -6.45 14.10 -13.04
C GLU A 85 -5.66 12.98 -12.36
N TYR A 86 -4.37 12.89 -12.65
CA TYR A 86 -3.50 11.89 -12.01
C TYR A 86 -3.41 12.09 -10.50
N LEU A 87 -3.24 13.32 -10.03
CA LEU A 87 -3.22 13.63 -8.58
C LEU A 87 -4.57 13.31 -7.93
N GLN A 88 -5.67 13.52 -8.62
CA GLN A 88 -7.01 13.20 -8.11
C GLN A 88 -7.22 11.70 -7.92
N THR A 89 -6.49 10.83 -8.61
CA THR A 89 -6.59 9.37 -8.42
C THR A 89 -6.22 8.94 -7.00
N ALA A 90 -5.38 9.69 -6.31
CA ALA A 90 -5.04 9.42 -4.91
C ALA A 90 -6.25 9.57 -3.97
N PHE A 91 -7.27 10.31 -4.39
CA PHE A 91 -8.47 10.58 -3.61
C PHE A 91 -9.70 9.83 -4.14
N THR A 92 -9.51 8.80 -4.95
CA THR A 92 -10.61 8.02 -5.55
C THR A 92 -11.63 7.59 -4.52
N ARG A 93 -11.19 7.12 -3.36
CA ARG A 93 -12.08 6.71 -2.27
C ARG A 93 -12.96 7.87 -1.78
N LEU A 94 -12.40 9.06 -1.69
CA LEU A 94 -13.14 10.25 -1.26
C LEU A 94 -14.20 10.65 -2.29
N TYR A 95 -13.86 10.58 -3.58
CA TYR A 95 -14.81 10.84 -4.66
C TYR A 95 -15.94 9.80 -4.69
N GLU A 96 -15.63 8.54 -4.46
CA GLU A 96 -16.63 7.47 -4.34
C GLU A 96 -17.57 7.72 -3.15
N LEU A 97 -17.03 8.12 -2.01
CA LEU A 97 -17.83 8.46 -0.82
C LEU A 97 -18.71 9.69 -1.06
N ASP A 98 -18.17 10.70 -1.73
CA ASP A 98 -18.92 11.89 -2.10
C ASP A 98 -20.08 11.55 -3.03
N ALA A 99 -19.85 10.72 -4.06
CA ALA A 99 -20.89 10.24 -4.95
C ALA A 99 -21.99 9.48 -4.20
N LYS A 100 -21.64 8.63 -3.25
CA LYS A 100 -22.58 7.92 -2.39
C LYS A 100 -23.39 8.89 -1.53
N LEU A 101 -22.73 9.89 -0.97
CA LEU A 101 -23.37 10.91 -0.14
C LEU A 101 -24.38 11.72 -0.94
N GLN A 102 -24.01 12.16 -2.16
CA GLN A 102 -24.90 12.85 -3.08
C GLN A 102 -26.15 12.01 -3.41
N LYS A 103 -25.94 10.73 -3.70
CA LYS A 103 -27.03 9.80 -3.97
C LYS A 103 -27.96 9.66 -2.77
N LEU A 104 -27.43 9.59 -1.56
CA LEU A 104 -28.23 9.52 -0.33
C LEU A 104 -29.05 10.79 -0.12
N TYR A 105 -28.48 11.95 -0.39
CA TYR A 105 -29.22 13.21 -0.32
C TYR A 105 -30.36 13.27 -1.33
N GLU A 106 -30.17 12.78 -2.54
CA GLU A 106 -31.21 12.69 -3.56
C GLU A 106 -32.32 11.73 -3.11
N GLU A 107 -31.97 10.58 -2.57
CA GLU A 107 -32.94 9.62 -2.02
C GLU A 107 -33.73 10.20 -0.85
N MET A 108 -33.07 10.93 0.05
CA MET A 108 -33.73 11.60 1.17
C MET A 108 -34.69 12.71 0.70
N GLY A 109 -34.30 13.42 -0.37
CA GLY A 109 -35.16 14.46 -0.96
C GLY A 109 -36.38 13.91 -1.69
N SER A 110 -36.28 12.66 -2.20
CA SER A 110 -37.39 12.00 -2.90
C SER A 110 -38.32 11.21 -1.97
N VAL A 111 -37.85 10.86 -0.78
CA VAL A 111 -38.65 10.19 0.22
C VAL A 111 -39.54 11.23 0.93
N THR A 112 -40.81 11.21 0.65
CA THR A 112 -41.76 11.96 1.42
C THR A 112 -41.99 11.25 2.75
N ASP A 113 -41.65 11.93 3.80
CA ASP A 113 -41.83 11.41 5.15
C ASP A 113 -43.32 11.38 5.49
N GLU A 114 -43.98 10.31 5.11
CA GLU A 114 -45.32 10.04 5.49
C GLU A 114 -45.36 9.40 6.87
N LYS A 115 -45.85 10.12 7.79
CA LYS A 115 -46.17 9.54 9.07
C LYS A 115 -47.63 9.03 9.06
#